data_a30bddb9302b120e9fca2bb023e1ed56
#
_entry.id   a30bddb9302b120e9fca2bb023e1ed56
#
_cell.length_a   1.000
_cell.length_b   1.000
_cell.length_c   1.000
_cell.angle_alpha   90.00
_cell.angle_beta   90.00
_cell.angle_gamma   90.00
#
_symmetry.space_group_name_H-M   'P 1'
#
loop_
_entity.id
_entity.type
_entity.pdbx_description
1 polymer ?
#
loop_
_entity_poly.entity_id
_entity_poly.type
_entity_poly.pdbx_seq_one_letter_code
_entity_poly.pdbx_strand_id
1 'polypeptide(L)'
;KCVVLAREMTLSQIEAMAQALDGEIELESFIHGAVCMSYSGRCMLSSFLTGRSANRGGCAQSCRWKFGLTEEKRPGQVFPIEEDASGTYILSSRDLNAMPLLDEILAAGVTSLKIEGRMKTAYYVATVVNAYRMRLNGADEGLCMEELSAVSHRPYTTGFYRDEAKRAPNAPEGYERTREYLAPVVGRDGDRIVCEVKNKLQEGREVELLHPGRAPVRFVARDLRGEDGAPVSAAAEPGRRFTMPAPGEAGAGDYLRADI
;
A
#
# COMPACT_ATOMS: atom_id res chain seq x y z
N LYS A 1 7.91 21.64 15.01
CA LYS A 1 6.52 21.14 15.10
C LYS A 1 6.06 20.77 13.70
N CYS A 2 5.27 19.70 13.54
CA CYS A 2 4.77 19.24 12.27
C CYS A 2 3.23 19.23 12.27
N VAL A 3 2.62 19.69 11.17
CA VAL A 3 1.17 19.66 10.95
C VAL A 3 0.86 18.71 9.81
N VAL A 4 -0.05 17.76 10.07
CA VAL A 4 -0.57 16.86 9.04
C VAL A 4 -1.70 17.55 8.29
N LEU A 5 -1.52 17.74 7.00
CA LEU A 5 -2.47 18.41 6.13
C LEU A 5 -3.71 17.54 5.89
N ALA A 6 -4.86 18.19 5.71
CA ALA A 6 -6.06 17.53 5.23
C ALA A 6 -5.84 17.00 3.80
N ARG A 7 -6.39 15.82 3.50
CA ARG A 7 -6.25 15.18 2.17
C ARG A 7 -6.94 15.94 1.05
N GLU A 8 -7.84 16.82 1.39
CA GLU A 8 -8.65 17.63 0.48
C GLU A 8 -7.95 18.91 0.00
N MET A 9 -6.74 19.18 0.51
CA MET A 9 -5.98 20.37 0.09
C MET A 9 -5.37 20.19 -1.30
N THR A 10 -5.48 21.22 -2.11
CA THR A 10 -4.80 21.33 -3.41
C THR A 10 -3.35 21.78 -3.25
N LEU A 11 -2.52 21.57 -4.28
CA LEU A 11 -1.13 22.05 -4.28
C LEU A 11 -1.04 23.56 -4.03
N SER A 12 -1.92 24.36 -4.64
CA SER A 12 -1.94 25.81 -4.45
C SER A 12 -2.29 26.23 -3.02
N GLN A 13 -3.18 25.49 -2.35
CA GLN A 13 -3.51 25.75 -0.95
C GLN A 13 -2.35 25.36 -0.02
N ILE A 14 -1.65 24.27 -0.33
CA ILE A 14 -0.46 23.84 0.42
C ILE A 14 0.66 24.85 0.28
N GLU A 15 0.93 25.32 -0.94
CA GLU A 15 1.94 26.33 -1.21
C GLU A 15 1.64 27.65 -0.47
N ALA A 16 0.39 28.12 -0.54
CA ALA A 16 -0.02 29.32 0.19
C ALA A 16 0.15 29.18 1.70
N MET A 17 -0.15 27.99 2.26
CA MET A 17 0.07 27.69 3.67
C MET A 17 1.56 27.66 4.03
N ALA A 18 2.39 27.02 3.20
CA ALA A 18 3.84 26.96 3.43
C ALA A 18 4.47 28.34 3.43
N GLN A 19 4.08 29.19 2.48
CA GLN A 19 4.53 30.59 2.42
C GLN A 19 4.10 31.39 3.66
N ALA A 20 2.87 31.20 4.13
CA ALA A 20 2.35 31.92 5.31
C ALA A 20 3.04 31.47 6.60
N LEU A 21 3.55 30.24 6.68
CA LEU A 21 4.25 29.69 7.85
C LEU A 21 5.74 29.98 7.85
N ASP A 22 6.32 30.44 6.75
CA ASP A 22 7.72 30.84 6.58
C ASP A 22 8.73 29.84 7.19
N GLY A 23 8.46 28.55 7.08
CA GLY A 23 9.29 27.48 7.60
C GLY A 23 9.23 27.23 9.12
N GLU A 24 8.41 27.94 9.87
CA GLU A 24 8.27 27.77 11.33
C GLU A 24 7.68 26.40 11.71
N ILE A 25 6.88 25.82 10.82
CA ILE A 25 6.16 24.56 11.03
C ILE A 25 6.34 23.66 9.81
N GLU A 26 6.76 22.42 10.04
CA GLU A 26 6.85 21.39 9.00
C GLU A 26 5.45 20.97 8.54
N LEU A 27 5.29 20.75 7.24
CA LEU A 27 4.05 20.28 6.63
C LEU A 27 4.20 18.81 6.25
N GLU A 28 3.29 17.97 6.77
CA GLU A 28 3.18 16.55 6.41
C GLU A 28 1.96 16.32 5.53
N SER A 29 2.14 15.69 4.38
CA SER A 29 1.04 15.37 3.47
C SER A 29 1.00 13.89 3.11
N PHE A 30 -0.22 13.35 2.94
CA PHE A 30 -0.40 11.98 2.49
C PHE A 30 -0.05 11.83 1.02
N ILE A 31 0.90 10.96 0.71
CA ILE A 31 1.35 10.70 -0.67
C ILE A 31 0.89 9.34 -1.21
N HIS A 32 0.52 8.40 -0.33
CA HIS A 32 0.14 7.05 -0.77
C HIS A 32 -0.83 6.36 0.19
N GLY A 33 -1.63 5.45 -0.38
CA GLY A 33 -2.50 4.54 0.34
C GLY A 33 -3.97 4.92 0.27
N ALA A 34 -4.75 4.34 1.16
CA ALA A 34 -6.19 4.42 1.09
C ALA A 34 -6.75 5.82 1.29
N VAL A 35 -7.48 6.33 0.29
CA VAL A 35 -8.25 7.58 0.45
C VAL A 35 -9.47 7.32 1.32
N CYS A 36 -9.76 8.27 2.22
CA CYS A 36 -10.97 8.23 3.03
C CYS A 36 -12.16 8.74 2.21
N MET A 37 -13.32 8.09 2.35
CA MET A 37 -14.56 8.57 1.76
C MET A 37 -15.13 9.79 2.49
N SER A 38 -14.84 9.91 3.79
CA SER A 38 -15.31 11.04 4.61
C SER A 38 -14.35 12.21 4.52
N TYR A 39 -14.89 13.41 4.62
CA TYR A 39 -14.08 14.62 4.80
C TYR A 39 -13.20 14.48 6.05
N SER A 40 -11.97 14.97 5.98
CA SER A 40 -10.99 14.86 7.08
C SER A 40 -11.54 15.39 8.40
N GLY A 41 -11.44 14.58 9.45
CA GLY A 41 -11.96 14.90 10.79
C GLY A 41 -13.49 14.85 10.96
N ARG A 42 -14.26 14.39 9.96
CA ARG A 42 -15.73 14.37 9.98
C ARG A 42 -16.36 12.98 9.99
N CYS A 43 -15.55 11.92 10.07
CA CYS A 43 -16.08 10.56 10.02
C CYS A 43 -16.77 10.17 11.33
N MET A 44 -18.04 9.76 11.25
CA MET A 44 -18.82 9.22 12.35
C MET A 44 -18.99 7.70 12.26
N LEU A 45 -18.82 7.11 11.06
CA LEU A 45 -19.13 5.71 10.78
C LEU A 45 -18.35 4.73 11.66
N SER A 46 -17.04 4.94 11.79
CA SER A 46 -16.19 4.09 12.64
C SER A 46 -16.60 4.14 14.12
N SER A 47 -16.89 5.35 14.62
CA SER A 47 -17.33 5.53 16.00
C SER A 47 -18.70 4.87 16.23
N PHE A 48 -19.61 5.04 15.31
CA PHE A 48 -20.97 4.47 15.41
C PHE A 48 -20.97 2.95 15.40
N LEU A 49 -20.23 2.33 14.44
CA LEU A 49 -20.25 0.88 14.28
C LEU A 49 -19.31 0.12 15.24
N THR A 50 -18.25 0.76 15.74
CA THR A 50 -17.18 0.05 16.48
C THR A 50 -16.75 0.71 17.77
N GLY A 51 -17.29 1.86 18.11
CA GLY A 51 -16.83 2.68 19.25
C GLY A 51 -15.45 3.34 19.03
N ARG A 52 -14.80 3.14 17.88
CA ARG A 52 -13.45 3.64 17.58
C ARG A 52 -13.51 4.96 16.82
N SER A 53 -12.93 6.02 17.37
CA SER A 53 -12.91 7.33 16.74
C SER A 53 -11.91 7.41 15.59
N ALA A 54 -12.41 7.45 14.36
CA ALA A 54 -11.58 7.66 13.15
C ALA A 54 -10.90 9.03 13.17
N ASN A 55 -11.57 10.05 13.71
CA ASN A 55 -11.08 11.43 13.78
C ASN A 55 -9.91 11.60 14.77
N ARG A 56 -9.66 10.60 15.59
CA ARG A 56 -8.53 10.51 16.55
C ARG A 56 -7.54 9.40 16.18
N GLY A 57 -7.46 9.02 14.92
CA GLY A 57 -6.56 7.96 14.44
C GLY A 57 -7.04 6.53 14.72
N GLY A 58 -8.23 6.33 15.36
CA GLY A 58 -8.78 5.02 15.70
C GLY A 58 -9.63 4.37 14.60
N CYS A 59 -9.49 4.76 13.33
CA CYS A 59 -10.30 4.26 12.22
C CYS A 59 -10.29 2.73 12.11
N ALA A 60 -11.47 2.10 12.13
CA ALA A 60 -11.67 0.67 11.93
C ALA A 60 -11.85 0.29 10.45
N GLN A 61 -11.81 1.27 9.54
CA GLN A 61 -12.12 1.11 8.11
C GLN A 61 -13.49 0.47 7.84
N SER A 62 -14.45 0.68 8.71
CA SER A 62 -15.80 0.13 8.60
C SER A 62 -16.51 0.52 7.29
N CYS A 63 -16.13 1.65 6.68
CA CYS A 63 -16.62 2.01 5.35
C CYS A 63 -16.20 1.04 4.22
N ARG A 64 -15.37 0.07 4.49
CA ARG A 64 -14.88 -0.93 3.52
C ARG A 64 -15.46 -2.32 3.78
N TRP A 65 -16.33 -2.45 4.77
CA TRP A 65 -17.05 -3.69 4.99
C TRP A 65 -18.12 -3.86 3.90
N LYS A 66 -18.52 -5.10 3.67
CA LYS A 66 -19.67 -5.38 2.82
C LYS A 66 -20.94 -4.97 3.53
N PHE A 67 -21.73 -4.14 2.88
CA PHE A 67 -23.03 -3.69 3.37
C PHE A 67 -24.14 -4.20 2.44
N GLY A 68 -25.35 -4.30 3.00
CA GLY A 68 -26.55 -4.54 2.26
C GLY A 68 -27.67 -3.65 2.80
N LEU A 69 -28.58 -3.21 1.94
CA LEU A 69 -29.80 -2.56 2.34
C LEU A 69 -30.85 -3.59 2.66
N THR A 70 -31.55 -3.41 3.78
CA THR A 70 -32.76 -4.17 4.10
C THR A 70 -33.95 -3.22 4.17
N GLU A 71 -35.07 -3.63 3.60
CA GLU A 71 -36.31 -2.88 3.67
C GLU A 71 -37.21 -3.51 4.74
N GLU A 72 -37.76 -2.66 5.64
CA GLU A 72 -38.52 -3.11 6.81
C GLU A 72 -39.73 -4.01 6.45
N LYS A 73 -40.39 -3.73 5.34
CA LYS A 73 -41.54 -4.50 4.84
C LYS A 73 -41.17 -5.78 4.10
N ARG A 74 -39.88 -6.05 3.90
CA ARG A 74 -39.34 -7.23 3.25
C ARG A 74 -38.25 -7.89 4.09
N PRO A 75 -38.56 -8.37 5.29
CA PRO A 75 -37.58 -8.97 6.19
C PRO A 75 -36.95 -10.20 5.54
N GLY A 76 -35.64 -10.31 5.67
CA GLY A 76 -34.83 -11.40 5.11
C GLY A 76 -34.37 -11.20 3.66
N GLN A 77 -34.78 -10.12 2.98
CA GLN A 77 -34.27 -9.75 1.67
C GLN A 77 -33.17 -8.68 1.84
N VAL A 78 -31.94 -8.99 1.39
CA VAL A 78 -30.81 -8.06 1.41
C VAL A 78 -30.55 -7.58 0.00
N PHE A 79 -30.56 -6.28 -0.20
CA PHE A 79 -30.20 -5.65 -1.47
C PHE A 79 -28.73 -5.23 -1.38
N PRO A 80 -27.81 -5.82 -2.19
CA PRO A 80 -26.41 -5.41 -2.20
C PRO A 80 -26.32 -3.94 -2.65
N ILE A 81 -25.36 -3.24 -2.08
CA ILE A 81 -25.05 -1.87 -2.49
C ILE A 81 -23.84 -1.96 -3.38
N GLU A 82 -24.05 -1.69 -4.67
CA GLU A 82 -23.02 -1.70 -5.70
C GLU A 82 -22.99 -0.37 -6.43
N GLU A 83 -21.94 -0.08 -7.16
CA GLU A 83 -21.79 1.16 -7.94
C GLU A 83 -21.68 0.88 -9.43
N ASP A 84 -22.36 1.73 -10.22
CA ASP A 84 -22.15 1.83 -11.65
C ASP A 84 -21.91 3.28 -12.09
N ALA A 85 -21.72 3.53 -13.37
CA ALA A 85 -21.37 4.84 -13.92
C ALA A 85 -22.42 5.95 -13.68
N SER A 86 -23.56 5.63 -13.10
CA SER A 86 -24.71 6.52 -12.97
C SER A 86 -25.18 6.77 -11.53
N GLY A 87 -24.60 6.13 -10.50
CA GLY A 87 -25.14 6.29 -9.16
C GLY A 87 -24.28 5.82 -7.99
N THR A 88 -24.75 6.20 -6.85
CA THR A 88 -24.08 6.12 -5.56
C THR A 88 -23.91 4.71 -5.06
N TYR A 89 -22.72 4.40 -4.69
CA TYR A 89 -22.41 3.18 -3.99
C TYR A 89 -21.56 3.53 -2.82
N ILE A 90 -22.04 3.15 -1.73
CA ILE A 90 -21.47 3.57 -0.51
C ILE A 90 -20.14 2.85 -0.39
N LEU A 91 -19.00 3.56 -0.49
CA LEU A 91 -17.88 3.31 0.37
C LEU A 91 -16.58 2.79 -0.24
N SER A 92 -16.43 2.56 -1.52
CA SER A 92 -15.12 2.18 -2.08
C SER A 92 -14.44 3.35 -2.79
N SER A 93 -13.57 4.08 -2.10
CA SER A 93 -12.71 5.09 -2.73
C SER A 93 -11.47 4.44 -3.35
N ARG A 94 -10.87 5.09 -4.34
CA ARG A 94 -9.57 4.71 -4.92
C ARG A 94 -8.45 4.80 -3.89
N ASP A 95 -7.29 4.25 -4.19
CA ASP A 95 -6.08 4.46 -3.38
C ASP A 95 -5.28 5.65 -3.93
N LEU A 96 -4.75 6.49 -3.04
CA LEU A 96 -3.88 7.61 -3.39
C LEU A 96 -2.54 7.09 -3.91
N ASN A 97 -2.09 7.63 -5.01
CA ASN A 97 -0.74 7.52 -5.51
C ASN A 97 -0.28 8.88 -6.03
N ALA A 98 0.52 9.57 -5.25
CA ALA A 98 1.04 10.89 -5.58
C ALA A 98 2.44 10.84 -6.21
N MET A 99 2.92 9.66 -6.64
CA MET A 99 4.23 9.53 -7.30
C MET A 99 4.39 10.50 -8.49
N PRO A 100 3.39 10.64 -9.40
CA PRO A 100 3.51 11.59 -10.52
C PRO A 100 3.52 13.07 -10.13
N LEU A 101 3.22 13.38 -8.87
CA LEU A 101 3.17 14.75 -8.34
C LEU A 101 4.22 14.99 -7.25
N LEU A 102 5.12 14.04 -7.02
CA LEU A 102 6.03 14.10 -5.88
C LEU A 102 6.89 15.35 -5.88
N ASP A 103 7.44 15.71 -7.04
CA ASP A 103 8.28 16.91 -7.18
C ASP A 103 7.47 18.20 -6.95
N GLU A 104 6.22 18.25 -7.42
CA GLU A 104 5.32 19.39 -7.20
C GLU A 104 4.92 19.51 -5.71
N ILE A 105 4.69 18.39 -5.04
CA ILE A 105 4.36 18.35 -3.60
C ILE A 105 5.53 18.86 -2.75
N LEU A 106 6.76 18.43 -3.08
CA LEU A 106 7.96 18.91 -2.41
C LEU A 106 8.19 20.41 -2.68
N ALA A 107 8.01 20.86 -3.93
CA ALA A 107 8.12 22.25 -4.32
C ALA A 107 7.08 23.15 -3.63
N ALA A 108 5.87 22.63 -3.34
CA ALA A 108 4.83 23.32 -2.58
C ALA A 108 5.15 23.48 -1.08
N GLY A 109 6.28 22.98 -0.59
CA GLY A 109 6.76 23.17 0.78
C GLY A 109 6.44 22.02 1.75
N VAL A 110 6.00 20.86 1.24
CA VAL A 110 5.85 19.65 2.07
C VAL A 110 7.21 19.08 2.41
N THR A 111 7.49 18.88 3.69
CA THR A 111 8.77 18.34 4.20
C THR A 111 8.65 16.94 4.75
N SER A 112 7.44 16.48 5.07
CA SER A 112 7.14 15.13 5.57
C SER A 112 6.14 14.41 4.67
N LEU A 113 6.52 13.23 4.20
CA LEU A 113 5.74 12.41 3.26
C LEU A 113 5.08 11.25 4.00
N LYS A 114 3.75 11.23 4.03
CA LYS A 114 2.97 10.25 4.79
C LYS A 114 2.39 9.14 3.92
N ILE A 115 2.67 7.90 4.29
CA ILE A 115 2.12 6.70 3.65
C ILE A 115 1.07 6.07 4.58
N GLU A 116 -0.14 5.81 4.07
CA GLU A 116 -1.17 5.08 4.80
C GLU A 116 -1.06 3.59 4.51
N GLY A 117 -0.69 2.83 5.51
CA GLY A 117 -0.53 1.38 5.42
C GLY A 117 -0.99 0.62 6.66
N ARG A 118 -1.76 1.26 7.56
CA ARG A 118 -2.15 0.69 8.87
C ARG A 118 -2.79 -0.70 8.78
N MET A 119 -3.64 -0.92 7.79
CA MET A 119 -4.32 -2.20 7.60
C MET A 119 -3.67 -3.06 6.51
N LYS A 120 -2.51 -2.68 6.06
CA LYS A 120 -1.75 -3.39 5.03
C LYS A 120 -0.68 -4.28 5.66
N THR A 121 -0.15 -5.20 4.88
CA THR A 121 0.95 -6.08 5.31
C THR A 121 2.28 -5.34 5.40
N ALA A 122 3.24 -5.87 6.14
CA ALA A 122 4.62 -5.34 6.17
C ALA A 122 5.24 -5.30 4.77
N TYR A 123 4.98 -6.32 3.94
CA TYR A 123 5.41 -6.34 2.54
C TYR A 123 4.86 -5.15 1.73
N TYR A 124 3.57 -4.81 1.89
CA TYR A 124 3.00 -3.62 1.24
C TYR A 124 3.75 -2.35 1.65
N VAL A 125 3.93 -2.16 2.96
CA VAL A 125 4.61 -0.96 3.47
C VAL A 125 6.05 -0.91 2.98
N ALA A 126 6.78 -2.02 3.03
CA ALA A 126 8.16 -2.10 2.55
C ALA A 126 8.26 -1.74 1.06
N THR A 127 7.39 -2.30 0.22
CA THR A 127 7.40 -2.03 -1.23
C THR A 127 7.09 -0.56 -1.52
N VAL A 128 6.04 -0.01 -0.90
CA VAL A 128 5.65 1.39 -1.13
C VAL A 128 6.72 2.36 -0.64
N VAL A 129 7.25 2.15 0.57
CA VAL A 129 8.33 2.99 1.11
C VAL A 129 9.56 2.91 0.23
N ASN A 130 9.91 1.69 -0.24
CA ASN A 130 11.05 1.51 -1.15
C ASN A 130 10.87 2.28 -2.46
N ALA A 131 9.71 2.20 -3.10
CA ALA A 131 9.42 2.91 -4.34
C ALA A 131 9.58 4.44 -4.19
N TYR A 132 9.01 5.03 -3.14
CA TYR A 132 9.19 6.46 -2.87
C TYR A 132 10.63 6.81 -2.50
N ARG A 133 11.33 5.97 -1.74
CA ARG A 133 12.74 6.18 -1.41
C ARG A 133 13.61 6.15 -2.67
N MET A 134 13.38 5.19 -3.57
CA MET A 134 14.08 5.10 -4.84
C MET A 134 13.86 6.37 -5.68
N ARG A 135 12.62 6.86 -5.78
CA ARG A 135 12.30 8.10 -6.51
C ARG A 135 13.02 9.32 -5.92
N LEU A 136 13.01 9.45 -4.59
CA LEU A 136 13.74 10.52 -3.89
C LEU A 136 15.27 10.43 -4.08
N ASN A 137 15.80 9.24 -4.34
CA ASN A 137 17.20 9.00 -4.67
C ASN A 137 17.50 9.13 -6.17
N GLY A 138 16.56 9.59 -6.98
CA GLY A 138 16.72 9.86 -8.41
C GLY A 138 16.43 8.70 -9.35
N ALA A 139 15.78 7.64 -8.89
CA ALA A 139 15.33 6.56 -9.77
C ALA A 139 14.23 7.05 -10.74
N ASP A 140 14.12 6.36 -11.86
CA ASP A 140 13.10 6.63 -12.87
C ASP A 140 11.68 6.45 -12.30
N GLU A 141 10.77 7.36 -12.65
CA GLU A 141 9.37 7.34 -12.18
C GLU A 141 8.64 6.09 -12.65
N GLY A 142 8.86 5.65 -13.89
CA GLY A 142 8.22 4.45 -14.45
C GLY A 142 8.55 3.22 -13.64
N LEU A 143 9.82 3.03 -13.29
CA LEU A 143 10.27 1.94 -12.41
C LEU A 143 9.59 2.02 -11.03
N CYS A 144 9.50 3.21 -10.45
CA CYS A 144 8.84 3.38 -9.17
C CYS A 144 7.33 3.10 -9.25
N MET A 145 6.68 3.46 -10.35
CA MET A 145 5.26 3.15 -10.60
C MET A 145 5.01 1.65 -10.77
N GLU A 146 5.92 0.92 -11.43
CA GLU A 146 5.87 -0.56 -11.51
C GLU A 146 5.94 -1.18 -10.11
N GLU A 147 6.82 -0.68 -9.25
CA GLU A 147 6.92 -1.14 -7.86
C GLU A 147 5.62 -0.89 -7.08
N LEU A 148 4.99 0.26 -7.24
CA LEU A 148 3.70 0.55 -6.59
C LEU A 148 2.57 -0.37 -7.10
N SER A 149 2.64 -0.82 -8.36
CA SER A 149 1.68 -1.78 -8.93
C SER A 149 1.90 -3.22 -8.45
N ALA A 150 3.05 -3.51 -7.83
CA ALA A 150 3.38 -4.85 -7.32
C ALA A 150 2.51 -5.29 -6.14
N VAL A 151 2.05 -4.35 -5.34
CA VAL A 151 1.27 -4.63 -4.12
C VAL A 151 -0.23 -4.51 -4.35
N SER A 152 -1.02 -5.16 -3.50
CA SER A 152 -2.48 -5.11 -3.61
C SER A 152 -3.03 -3.73 -3.29
N HIS A 153 -3.59 -3.07 -4.30
CA HIS A 153 -4.16 -1.75 -4.24
C HIS A 153 -5.47 -1.67 -5.03
N ARG A 154 -6.28 -0.68 -4.76
CA ARG A 154 -7.41 -0.29 -5.63
C ARG A 154 -6.90 0.63 -6.73
N PRO A 155 -7.64 0.83 -7.83
CA PRO A 155 -7.23 1.78 -8.86
C PRO A 155 -6.74 3.09 -8.27
N TYR A 156 -5.61 3.59 -8.76
CA TYR A 156 -4.94 4.76 -8.22
C TYR A 156 -5.61 6.07 -8.63
N THR A 157 -5.43 7.09 -7.79
CA THR A 157 -5.79 8.49 -8.02
C THR A 157 -4.73 9.40 -7.42
N THR A 158 -4.56 10.58 -7.99
CA THR A 158 -3.76 11.65 -7.39
C THR A 158 -4.51 12.44 -6.31
N GLY A 159 -5.72 12.02 -5.95
CA GLY A 159 -6.53 12.67 -4.92
C GLY A 159 -6.98 14.08 -5.31
N PHE A 160 -6.83 15.03 -4.40
CA PHE A 160 -7.28 16.41 -4.56
C PHE A 160 -6.17 17.39 -4.95
N TYR A 161 -4.94 16.93 -5.17
CA TYR A 161 -3.78 17.80 -5.34
C TYR A 161 -3.93 18.83 -6.49
N ARG A 162 -4.55 18.42 -7.61
CA ARG A 162 -4.68 19.29 -8.80
C ARG A 162 -6.06 19.94 -8.97
N ASP A 163 -7.11 19.32 -8.48
CA ASP A 163 -8.47 19.82 -8.71
C ASP A 163 -9.47 19.24 -7.70
N GLU A 164 -10.10 20.11 -6.92
CA GLU A 164 -11.14 19.73 -5.96
C GLU A 164 -12.39 19.15 -6.63
N ALA A 165 -12.73 19.61 -7.82
CA ALA A 165 -13.96 19.24 -8.52
C ALA A 165 -13.86 17.89 -9.23
N LYS A 166 -12.66 17.44 -9.55
CA LYS A 166 -12.44 16.16 -10.26
C LYS A 166 -12.11 15.02 -9.31
N ARG A 167 -12.89 14.91 -8.25
CA ARG A 167 -12.87 13.71 -7.43
C ARG A 167 -13.04 12.50 -8.36
N ALA A 168 -12.02 11.66 -8.48
CA ALA A 168 -12.15 10.45 -9.27
C ALA A 168 -13.33 9.64 -8.71
N PRO A 169 -14.27 9.23 -9.54
CA PRO A 169 -15.38 8.40 -9.10
C PRO A 169 -14.84 7.17 -8.38
N ASN A 170 -15.65 6.61 -7.52
CA ASN A 170 -15.30 5.38 -6.84
C ASN A 170 -14.81 4.33 -7.85
N ALA A 171 -13.91 3.47 -7.42
CA ALA A 171 -13.42 2.40 -8.29
C ALA A 171 -14.49 1.32 -8.39
N PRO A 172 -14.93 0.96 -9.58
CA PRO A 172 -16.00 -0.01 -9.74
C PRO A 172 -15.63 -1.41 -9.28
N GLU A 173 -14.37 -1.81 -9.27
CA GLU A 173 -14.01 -3.20 -8.99
C GLU A 173 -12.62 -3.37 -8.38
N GLY A 174 -12.57 -4.20 -7.34
CA GLY A 174 -11.49 -5.06 -6.94
C GLY A 174 -10.16 -4.41 -6.53
N TYR A 175 -9.31 -5.31 -6.06
CA TYR A 175 -7.90 -5.01 -5.82
C TYR A 175 -7.07 -5.53 -6.99
N GLU A 176 -6.12 -4.72 -7.44
CA GLU A 176 -5.15 -5.03 -8.47
C GLU A 176 -3.79 -5.30 -7.83
N ARG A 177 -2.99 -6.12 -8.46
CA ARG A 177 -1.58 -6.33 -8.13
C ARG A 177 -0.89 -7.04 -9.29
N THR A 178 0.40 -6.85 -9.45
CA THR A 178 1.20 -7.52 -10.49
C THR A 178 2.16 -8.56 -9.92
N ARG A 179 2.33 -8.59 -8.60
CA ARG A 179 3.23 -9.54 -7.93
C ARG A 179 2.52 -10.33 -6.84
N GLU A 180 2.92 -11.58 -6.69
CA GLU A 180 2.57 -12.43 -5.57
C GLU A 180 3.65 -12.34 -4.49
N TYR A 181 3.25 -12.03 -3.27
CA TYR A 181 4.14 -12.07 -2.10
C TYR A 181 4.38 -13.51 -1.68
N LEU A 182 5.63 -13.96 -1.69
CA LEU A 182 6.01 -15.35 -1.42
C LEU A 182 6.48 -15.57 0.02
N ALA A 183 7.45 -14.77 0.48
CA ALA A 183 8.06 -14.96 1.79
C ALA A 183 8.82 -13.72 2.27
N PRO A 184 8.84 -13.40 3.57
CA PRO A 184 9.89 -12.57 4.15
C PRO A 184 11.16 -13.37 4.30
N VAL A 185 12.29 -12.71 4.14
CA VAL A 185 13.59 -13.23 4.58
C VAL A 185 13.71 -12.93 6.07
N VAL A 186 13.81 -13.96 6.89
CA VAL A 186 13.86 -13.84 8.36
C VAL A 186 15.27 -13.99 8.92
N GLY A 187 16.23 -14.37 8.07
CA GLY A 187 17.64 -14.53 8.47
C GLY A 187 18.52 -15.01 7.34
N ARG A 188 19.77 -15.31 7.69
CA ARG A 188 20.77 -15.90 6.81
C ARG A 188 21.50 -17.02 7.53
N ASP A 189 21.83 -18.07 6.81
CA ASP A 189 22.66 -19.19 7.26
C ASP A 189 23.72 -19.45 6.19
N GLY A 190 24.95 -19.00 6.45
CA GLY A 190 26.04 -19.03 5.49
C GLY A 190 25.73 -18.26 4.20
N ASP A 191 25.72 -18.96 3.09
CA ASP A 191 25.41 -18.43 1.75
C ASP A 191 23.89 -18.49 1.43
N ARG A 192 23.07 -19.00 2.35
CA ARG A 192 21.64 -19.21 2.16
C ARG A 192 20.81 -18.19 2.94
N ILE A 193 19.71 -17.73 2.35
CA ILE A 193 18.68 -17.00 3.08
C ILE A 193 17.72 -17.99 3.74
N VAL A 194 17.24 -17.59 4.92
CA VAL A 194 16.17 -18.28 5.65
C VAL A 194 14.88 -17.51 5.43
N CYS A 195 13.88 -18.14 4.85
CA CYS A 195 12.60 -17.55 4.50
C CYS A 195 11.44 -18.22 5.23
N GLU A 196 10.37 -17.47 5.49
CA GLU A 196 9.11 -18.01 6.04
C GLU A 196 8.02 -18.02 4.97
N VAL A 197 7.47 -19.19 4.67
CA VAL A 197 6.44 -19.35 3.63
C VAL A 197 5.20 -18.51 3.92
N LYS A 198 4.79 -17.68 2.98
CA LYS A 198 3.48 -17.01 2.95
C LYS A 198 2.62 -17.52 1.80
N ASN A 199 3.23 -17.73 0.64
CA ASN A 199 2.62 -18.39 -0.51
C ASN A 199 3.60 -19.42 -1.09
N LYS A 200 3.07 -20.35 -1.88
CA LYS A 200 3.82 -21.46 -2.43
C LYS A 200 4.94 -20.98 -3.37
N LEU A 201 6.17 -21.41 -3.11
CA LEU A 201 7.31 -21.25 -3.98
C LEU A 201 7.74 -22.64 -4.50
N GLN A 202 7.75 -22.79 -5.83
CA GLN A 202 8.32 -23.98 -6.48
C GLN A 202 9.76 -23.75 -6.89
N GLU A 203 10.58 -24.78 -6.81
CA GLU A 203 11.92 -24.76 -7.37
C GLU A 203 11.87 -24.50 -8.89
N GLY A 204 12.80 -23.68 -9.39
CA GLY A 204 12.85 -23.28 -10.78
C GLY A 204 12.01 -22.04 -11.11
N ARG A 205 11.17 -21.55 -10.20
CA ARG A 205 10.39 -20.31 -10.42
C ARG A 205 11.31 -19.10 -10.42
N GLU A 206 11.09 -18.17 -11.36
CA GLU A 206 11.71 -16.85 -11.32
C GLU A 206 11.07 -16.02 -10.21
N VAL A 207 11.91 -15.39 -9.40
CA VAL A 207 11.51 -14.60 -8.24
C VAL A 207 12.26 -13.27 -8.19
N GLU A 208 11.71 -12.33 -7.47
CA GLU A 208 12.35 -11.05 -7.18
C GLU A 208 12.64 -10.95 -5.67
N LEU A 209 13.85 -10.48 -5.35
CA LEU A 209 14.23 -10.07 -4.01
C LEU A 209 14.05 -8.57 -3.89
N LEU A 210 13.13 -8.15 -3.05
CA LEU A 210 12.95 -6.74 -2.66
C LEU A 210 13.92 -6.44 -1.51
N HIS A 211 14.83 -5.52 -1.73
CA HIS A 211 15.79 -5.03 -0.74
C HIS A 211 15.67 -3.51 -0.57
N PRO A 212 15.80 -2.94 0.63
CA PRO A 212 15.64 -1.51 0.87
C PRO A 212 16.57 -0.63 0.03
N GLY A 213 16.02 0.44 -0.55
CA GLY A 213 16.77 1.50 -1.22
C GLY A 213 17.22 1.20 -2.65
N ARG A 214 16.86 0.07 -3.23
CA ARG A 214 17.25 -0.30 -4.60
C ARG A 214 16.15 -1.05 -5.34
N ALA A 215 16.30 -1.14 -6.66
CA ALA A 215 15.43 -1.95 -7.50
C ALA A 215 15.51 -3.43 -7.12
N PRO A 216 14.41 -4.18 -7.21
CA PRO A 216 14.41 -5.61 -6.95
C PRO A 216 15.36 -6.40 -7.86
N VAL A 217 15.93 -7.46 -7.33
CA VAL A 217 16.84 -8.34 -8.07
C VAL A 217 16.09 -9.60 -8.48
N ARG A 218 16.04 -9.87 -9.79
CA ARG A 218 15.46 -11.10 -10.34
C ARG A 218 16.47 -12.24 -10.31
N PHE A 219 16.00 -13.43 -9.93
CA PHE A 219 16.78 -14.66 -9.97
C PHE A 219 15.86 -15.88 -9.95
N VAL A 220 16.43 -17.05 -10.21
CA VAL A 220 15.67 -18.31 -10.19
C VAL A 220 15.85 -18.98 -8.84
N ALA A 221 14.75 -19.32 -8.18
CA ALA A 221 14.76 -20.08 -6.93
C ALA A 221 15.25 -21.51 -7.17
N ARG A 222 16.36 -21.88 -6.55
CA ARG A 222 17.00 -23.20 -6.72
C ARG A 222 17.47 -23.74 -5.39
N ASP A 223 17.69 -25.07 -5.33
CA ASP A 223 18.17 -25.77 -4.13
C ASP A 223 17.37 -25.37 -2.88
N LEU A 224 16.04 -25.49 -2.98
CA LEU A 224 15.16 -25.27 -1.82
C LEU A 224 15.35 -26.37 -0.80
N ARG A 225 15.50 -26.01 0.48
CA ARG A 225 15.59 -26.96 1.59
C ARG A 225 14.61 -26.64 2.68
N GLY A 226 13.98 -27.68 3.22
CA GLY A 226 13.09 -27.57 4.38
C GLY A 226 13.82 -27.26 5.69
N GLU A 227 13.07 -27.17 6.77
CA GLU A 227 13.61 -26.90 8.12
C GLU A 227 14.60 -27.97 8.60
N ASP A 228 14.47 -29.19 8.11
CA ASP A 228 15.38 -30.32 8.38
C ASP A 228 16.62 -30.35 7.48
N GLY A 229 16.76 -29.36 6.59
CA GLY A 229 17.83 -29.28 5.61
C GLY A 229 17.67 -30.20 4.40
N ALA A 230 16.61 -31.00 4.34
CA ALA A 230 16.35 -31.87 3.20
C ALA A 230 15.93 -31.08 1.95
N PRO A 231 16.34 -31.47 0.74
CA PRO A 231 15.89 -30.88 -0.50
C PRO A 231 14.38 -31.03 -0.67
N VAL A 232 13.70 -29.93 -1.10
CA VAL A 232 12.27 -29.94 -1.38
C VAL A 232 12.01 -29.30 -2.76
N SER A 233 11.08 -29.87 -3.51
CA SER A 233 10.69 -29.30 -4.82
C SER A 233 9.80 -28.07 -4.70
N ALA A 234 9.22 -27.83 -3.51
CA ALA A 234 8.42 -26.65 -3.23
C ALA A 234 8.38 -26.35 -1.72
N ALA A 235 8.40 -25.08 -1.37
CA ALA A 235 8.04 -24.56 -0.05
C ALA A 235 6.57 -24.12 -0.09
N ALA A 236 5.66 -24.88 0.53
CA ALA A 236 4.22 -24.70 0.34
C ALA A 236 3.42 -24.52 1.64
N GLU A 237 3.97 -24.89 2.80
CA GLU A 237 3.25 -24.82 4.08
C GLU A 237 3.41 -23.46 4.74
N PRO A 238 2.34 -22.62 4.81
CA PRO A 238 2.44 -21.28 5.41
C PRO A 238 2.99 -21.33 6.85
N GLY A 239 3.91 -20.40 7.14
CA GLY A 239 4.55 -20.28 8.44
C GLY A 239 5.78 -21.18 8.64
N ARG A 240 5.97 -22.21 7.81
CA ARG A 240 7.20 -23.02 7.81
C ARG A 240 8.37 -22.24 7.22
N ARG A 241 9.57 -22.60 7.66
CA ARG A 241 10.79 -22.03 7.13
C ARG A 241 11.37 -22.91 6.02
N PHE A 242 12.04 -22.26 5.11
CA PHE A 242 12.87 -22.91 4.10
C PHE A 242 14.13 -22.09 3.86
N THR A 243 15.12 -22.70 3.26
CA THR A 243 16.36 -22.02 2.88
C THR A 243 16.63 -22.19 1.40
N MET A 244 17.30 -21.21 0.80
CA MET A 244 17.85 -21.29 -0.56
C MET A 244 19.06 -20.36 -0.70
N PRO A 245 19.96 -20.60 -1.67
CA PRO A 245 21.01 -19.65 -2.01
C PRO A 245 20.41 -18.29 -2.37
N ALA A 246 21.06 -17.22 -1.95
CA ALA A 246 20.59 -15.86 -2.17
C ALA A 246 21.55 -15.07 -3.05
N PRO A 247 21.03 -14.17 -3.88
CA PRO A 247 21.87 -13.22 -4.58
C PRO A 247 22.44 -12.17 -3.58
N GLY A 248 23.76 -11.96 -3.62
CA GLY A 248 24.41 -10.84 -2.97
C GLY A 248 24.21 -10.74 -1.45
N GLU A 249 23.84 -9.55 -1.01
CA GLU A 249 23.72 -9.16 0.41
C GLU A 249 22.36 -9.42 1.02
N ALA A 250 21.54 -10.29 0.42
CA ALA A 250 20.20 -10.61 0.93
C ALA A 250 20.21 -11.01 2.41
N GLY A 251 19.25 -10.51 3.18
CA GLY A 251 19.22 -10.74 4.63
C GLY A 251 17.85 -10.48 5.27
N ALA A 252 17.80 -10.53 6.59
CA ALA A 252 16.57 -10.29 7.32
C ALA A 252 15.99 -8.91 7.01
N GLY A 253 14.67 -8.87 6.74
CA GLY A 253 13.96 -7.66 6.34
C GLY A 253 13.73 -7.54 4.83
N ASP A 254 14.36 -8.38 4.02
CA ASP A 254 14.06 -8.50 2.60
C ASP A 254 12.79 -9.32 2.35
N TYR A 255 12.25 -9.22 1.15
CA TYR A 255 11.04 -9.94 0.76
C TYR A 255 11.20 -10.63 -0.59
N LEU A 256 10.68 -11.85 -0.68
CA LEU A 256 10.56 -12.59 -1.93
C LEU A 256 9.18 -12.41 -2.51
N ARG A 257 9.11 -12.18 -3.81
CA ARG A 257 7.89 -12.09 -4.61
C ARG A 257 8.11 -12.65 -6.01
N ALA A 258 7.04 -12.86 -6.75
CA ALA A 258 7.11 -13.30 -8.15
C ALA A 258 5.99 -12.68 -8.97
N ASP A 259 6.10 -12.76 -10.28
CA ASP A 259 5.01 -12.43 -11.21
C ASP A 259 3.80 -13.35 -10.95
N ILE A 260 2.57 -12.77 -11.09
CA ILE A 260 1.30 -13.51 -10.95
C ILE A 260 1.04 -14.34 -12.19
#